data_713b823c6ff0a3a9d57702c92df86e1d
#
_entry.id   713b823c6ff0a3a9d57702c92df86e1d
#
_cell.length_a   1.000
_cell.length_b   1.000
_cell.length_c   1.000
_cell.angle_alpha   90.00
_cell.angle_beta   90.00
_cell.angle_gamma   90.00
#
_symmetry.space_group_name_H-M   'P 1'
#
loop_
_entity.id
_entity.type
_entity.pdbx_description
1 polymer ?
#
loop_
_entity_poly.entity_id
_entity_poly.type
_entity_poly.pdbx_seq_one_letter_code
_entity_poly.pdbx_strand_id
1 'polypeptide(L)'
;MIRPSLSAAVLLLTVVAVTPATAAAQSFKVAKYDIGGDGGTDYVTAEPGTGRVFVSRQTHVMVVDGATGKVLADIPDTPRMHGVGLASKWNHGFTTNGGDSTLTMFDLKTLGTIRKVKIPTGGLDGIMYDDFSDRIILTNHSRPIGTAVAVDPNTGAIVGTGELEDNSPEGAASDGKGRLFVNNEGKNTIQVLDAKSMKVLQSWPLAPCDGPTGIAYDKASNRIFSGCGKTSVVVDAATGKVVATIANGDGVDALAWDPAQKLIYIPAGRDGNVTVVHQDSPDKYTVVATVPTMRGAKTIAVDPVSHVAYLFQPEYGPLPAGTPAPAPGARAPRGPVIASWFFAVSH
;
A
#
# COMPACT_ATOMS: atom_id res chain seq x y z
N MET A 1 74.45 -47.90 0.91
CA MET A 1 73.66 -47.03 1.81
C MET A 1 73.12 -45.86 0.96
N ILE A 2 71.85 -45.95 0.60
CA ILE A 2 71.20 -44.97 -0.26
C ILE A 2 70.28 -44.18 0.69
N ARG A 3 70.49 -42.85 0.79
CA ARG A 3 69.64 -41.92 1.56
C ARG A 3 68.49 -41.44 0.69
N PRO A 4 67.24 -41.44 1.13
CA PRO A 4 66.15 -40.82 0.37
C PRO A 4 66.07 -39.31 0.68
N SER A 5 65.96 -38.50 -0.37
CA SER A 5 65.69 -37.07 -0.31
C SER A 5 64.22 -36.82 -0.10
N LEU A 6 63.86 -36.11 0.99
CA LEU A 6 62.53 -35.58 1.22
C LEU A 6 62.35 -34.30 0.39
N SER A 7 61.47 -34.32 -0.56
CA SER A 7 60.99 -33.10 -1.25
C SER A 7 59.82 -32.53 -0.45
N ALA A 8 59.98 -31.33 0.09
CA ALA A 8 58.94 -30.58 0.73
C ALA A 8 58.05 -29.91 -0.32
N ALA A 9 56.78 -30.29 -0.42
CA ALA A 9 55.79 -29.61 -1.23
C ALA A 9 55.23 -28.41 -0.45
N VAL A 10 55.49 -27.19 -0.96
CA VAL A 10 54.91 -25.95 -0.46
C VAL A 10 53.51 -25.78 -1.05
N LEU A 11 52.48 -25.88 -0.21
CA LEU A 11 51.09 -25.64 -0.59
C LEU A 11 50.84 -24.12 -0.51
N LEU A 12 50.74 -23.42 -1.64
CA LEU A 12 50.31 -22.02 -1.69
C LEU A 12 48.79 -21.96 -1.51
N LEU A 13 48.32 -21.49 -0.34
CA LEU A 13 46.94 -21.10 -0.13
C LEU A 13 46.70 -19.73 -0.75
N THR A 14 45.99 -19.65 -1.88
CA THR A 14 45.48 -18.41 -2.43
C THR A 14 44.20 -18.00 -1.66
N VAL A 15 44.31 -16.98 -0.82
CA VAL A 15 43.16 -16.34 -0.18
C VAL A 15 42.50 -15.43 -1.24
N VAL A 16 41.36 -15.86 -1.76
CA VAL A 16 40.50 -14.99 -2.59
C VAL A 16 39.75 -14.03 -1.66
N ALA A 17 40.21 -12.78 -1.59
CA ALA A 17 39.49 -11.73 -0.90
C ALA A 17 38.19 -11.41 -1.72
N VAL A 18 37.05 -11.85 -1.23
CA VAL A 18 35.75 -11.41 -1.74
C VAL A 18 35.50 -10.00 -1.20
N THR A 19 35.78 -9.00 -2.00
CA THR A 19 35.34 -7.62 -1.72
C THR A 19 33.82 -7.57 -1.79
N PRO A 20 33.12 -7.05 -0.75
CA PRO A 20 31.69 -6.82 -0.85
C PRO A 20 31.45 -5.79 -1.97
N ALA A 21 30.67 -6.17 -2.98
CA ALA A 21 30.19 -5.23 -3.97
C ALA A 21 29.31 -4.20 -3.23
N THR A 22 29.78 -2.95 -3.17
CA THR A 22 28.95 -1.83 -2.73
C THR A 22 27.83 -1.72 -3.74
N ALA A 23 26.58 -1.97 -3.31
CA ALA A 23 25.40 -1.71 -4.14
C ALA A 23 25.49 -0.25 -4.61
N ALA A 24 25.57 -0.04 -5.91
CA ALA A 24 25.53 1.31 -6.48
C ALA A 24 24.22 1.94 -6.03
N ALA A 25 24.26 3.15 -5.47
CA ALA A 25 23.08 3.89 -5.11
C ALA A 25 22.21 4.04 -6.37
N GLN A 26 21.01 3.48 -6.37
CA GLN A 26 20.07 3.62 -7.48
C GLN A 26 19.58 5.07 -7.53
N SER A 27 19.59 5.69 -8.69
CA SER A 27 19.11 7.06 -8.86
C SER A 27 17.63 7.03 -9.21
N PHE A 28 16.80 7.63 -8.35
CA PHE A 28 15.36 7.78 -8.58
C PHE A 28 15.07 9.18 -9.12
N LYS A 29 14.18 9.25 -10.11
CA LYS A 29 13.65 10.49 -10.65
C LYS A 29 12.24 10.72 -10.09
N VAL A 30 11.92 11.95 -9.74
CA VAL A 30 10.60 12.35 -9.28
C VAL A 30 10.04 13.38 -10.25
N ALA A 31 9.04 12.98 -11.02
CA ALA A 31 8.21 13.93 -11.74
C ALA A 31 7.09 14.40 -10.80
N LYS A 32 6.77 15.69 -10.86
CA LYS A 32 5.77 16.34 -10.01
C LYS A 32 4.84 17.17 -10.89
N TYR A 33 3.54 16.89 -10.81
CA TYR A 33 2.52 17.54 -11.61
C TYR A 33 1.47 18.17 -10.70
N ASP A 34 1.07 19.42 -10.96
CA ASP A 34 -0.13 19.99 -10.34
C ASP A 34 -1.34 19.53 -11.16
N ILE A 35 -2.12 18.62 -10.61
CA ILE A 35 -3.32 18.09 -11.25
C ILE A 35 -4.59 18.90 -10.94
N GLY A 36 -4.46 19.97 -10.16
CA GLY A 36 -5.55 20.87 -9.81
C GLY A 36 -6.67 20.22 -9.00
N GLY A 37 -7.84 20.85 -9.02
CA GLY A 37 -9.04 20.38 -8.34
C GLY A 37 -9.00 20.58 -6.83
N ASP A 38 -10.13 20.30 -6.18
CA ASP A 38 -10.33 20.39 -4.74
C ASP A 38 -10.31 18.99 -4.08
N GLY A 39 -10.62 18.95 -2.78
CA GLY A 39 -10.70 17.72 -2.01
C GLY A 39 -9.41 17.35 -1.29
N GLY A 40 -9.48 16.27 -0.54
CA GLY A 40 -8.39 15.78 0.28
C GLY A 40 -7.48 14.78 -0.43
N THR A 41 -6.91 13.88 0.36
CA THR A 41 -6.09 12.76 -0.11
C THR A 41 -6.38 11.53 0.74
N ASP A 42 -6.27 10.37 0.11
CA ASP A 42 -6.21 9.07 0.73
C ASP A 42 -5.46 8.10 -0.21
N TYR A 43 -5.93 6.86 -0.40
CA TYR A 43 -5.22 5.90 -1.24
C TYR A 43 -5.11 6.32 -2.72
N VAL A 44 -4.07 5.82 -3.35
CA VAL A 44 -3.81 5.89 -4.79
C VAL A 44 -3.83 4.46 -5.33
N THR A 45 -4.40 4.25 -6.52
CA THR A 45 -4.43 2.94 -7.17
C THR A 45 -3.98 3.06 -8.62
N ALA A 46 -2.90 2.37 -8.98
CA ALA A 46 -2.45 2.26 -10.37
C ALA A 46 -3.17 1.10 -11.06
N GLU A 47 -3.67 1.33 -12.27
CA GLU A 47 -4.23 0.26 -13.11
C GLU A 47 -3.11 -0.36 -13.94
N PRO A 48 -2.79 -1.65 -13.74
CA PRO A 48 -1.62 -2.26 -14.34
C PRO A 48 -1.55 -2.12 -15.86
N GLY A 49 -0.47 -1.56 -16.38
CA GLY A 49 -0.15 -1.46 -17.80
C GLY A 49 -1.00 -0.50 -18.62
N THR A 50 -1.95 0.22 -18.02
CA THR A 50 -2.80 1.18 -18.74
C THR A 50 -2.28 2.61 -18.67
N GLY A 51 -1.41 2.90 -17.70
CA GLY A 51 -0.97 4.24 -17.36
C GLY A 51 -2.00 5.05 -16.58
N ARG A 52 -3.20 4.53 -16.31
CA ARG A 52 -4.21 5.22 -15.49
C ARG A 52 -3.94 5.06 -14.01
N VAL A 53 -4.07 6.17 -13.29
CA VAL A 53 -3.94 6.21 -11.83
C VAL A 53 -5.20 6.82 -11.24
N PHE A 54 -5.82 6.11 -10.32
CA PHE A 54 -7.01 6.54 -9.59
C PHE A 54 -6.57 7.18 -8.28
N VAL A 55 -6.87 8.45 -8.10
CA VAL A 55 -6.46 9.26 -6.95
C VAL A 55 -7.67 9.58 -6.10
N SER A 56 -7.67 9.19 -4.82
CA SER A 56 -8.70 9.59 -3.88
C SER A 56 -8.61 11.08 -3.59
N ARG A 57 -9.72 11.79 -3.81
CA ARG A 57 -9.89 13.21 -3.47
C ARG A 57 -10.89 13.39 -2.32
N GLN A 58 -11.27 12.31 -1.64
CA GLN A 58 -12.26 12.22 -0.56
C GLN A 58 -13.71 12.53 -0.97
N THR A 59 -13.96 13.41 -1.93
CA THR A 59 -15.29 13.76 -2.46
C THR A 59 -15.57 13.13 -3.82
N HIS A 60 -14.52 12.76 -4.53
CA HIS A 60 -14.55 12.16 -5.87
C HIS A 60 -13.26 11.36 -6.12
N VAL A 61 -13.24 10.56 -7.18
CA VAL A 61 -12.02 9.93 -7.70
C VAL A 61 -11.53 10.72 -8.90
N MET A 62 -10.32 11.22 -8.86
CA MET A 62 -9.67 11.80 -10.03
C MET A 62 -8.88 10.72 -10.76
N VAL A 63 -9.10 10.55 -12.05
CA VAL A 63 -8.37 9.60 -12.90
C VAL A 63 -7.31 10.37 -13.67
N VAL A 64 -6.05 9.98 -13.49
CA VAL A 64 -4.87 10.72 -13.97
C VAL A 64 -4.03 9.83 -14.89
N ASP A 65 -3.51 10.39 -15.97
CA ASP A 65 -2.44 9.77 -16.76
C ASP A 65 -1.12 9.82 -15.97
N GLY A 66 -0.59 8.66 -15.62
CA GLY A 66 0.57 8.54 -14.74
C GLY A 66 1.88 9.08 -15.33
N ALA A 67 1.98 9.17 -16.66
CA ALA A 67 3.19 9.66 -17.34
C ALA A 67 3.21 11.18 -17.46
N THR A 68 2.05 11.82 -17.58
CA THR A 68 1.94 13.25 -17.89
C THR A 68 1.29 14.08 -16.80
N GLY A 69 0.64 13.45 -15.81
CA GLY A 69 -0.16 14.16 -14.81
C GLY A 69 -1.47 14.74 -15.37
N LYS A 70 -1.84 14.42 -16.61
CA LYS A 70 -3.08 14.92 -17.20
C LYS A 70 -4.29 14.27 -16.52
N VAL A 71 -5.24 15.07 -16.07
CA VAL A 71 -6.54 14.57 -15.60
C VAL A 71 -7.33 14.07 -16.80
N LEU A 72 -7.74 12.81 -16.73
CA LEU A 72 -8.50 12.12 -17.78
C LEU A 72 -10.00 12.17 -17.51
N ALA A 73 -10.39 12.03 -16.24
CA ALA A 73 -11.79 12.05 -15.81
C ALA A 73 -11.91 12.22 -14.29
N ASP A 74 -13.15 12.49 -13.84
CA ASP A 74 -13.59 12.41 -12.45
C ASP A 74 -14.75 11.45 -12.30
N ILE A 75 -14.76 10.65 -11.23
CA ILE A 75 -15.89 9.84 -10.80
C ILE A 75 -16.50 10.52 -9.58
N PRO A 76 -17.61 11.24 -9.74
CA PRO A 76 -18.19 12.08 -8.70
C PRO A 76 -18.97 11.26 -7.65
N ASP A 77 -19.46 11.96 -6.63
CA ASP A 77 -20.41 11.43 -5.64
C ASP A 77 -19.88 10.22 -4.86
N THR A 78 -18.65 10.35 -4.37
CA THR A 78 -17.99 9.34 -3.52
C THR A 78 -17.59 9.98 -2.17
N PRO A 79 -18.55 10.24 -1.25
CA PRO A 79 -18.34 11.05 -0.07
C PRO A 79 -17.39 10.38 0.93
N ARG A 80 -16.33 11.08 1.33
CA ARG A 80 -15.24 10.59 2.17
C ARG A 80 -14.70 9.24 1.67
N MET A 81 -14.50 9.15 0.36
CA MET A 81 -13.92 7.94 -0.20
C MET A 81 -12.46 7.76 0.26
N HIS A 82 -12.07 6.51 0.43
CA HIS A 82 -10.73 6.13 0.82
C HIS A 82 -9.97 5.49 -0.34
N GLY A 83 -10.38 4.33 -0.83
CA GLY A 83 -9.65 3.58 -1.83
C GLY A 83 -10.45 3.19 -3.06
N VAL A 84 -9.72 2.74 -4.09
CA VAL A 84 -10.26 2.18 -5.34
C VAL A 84 -9.76 0.76 -5.52
N GLY A 85 -10.67 -0.20 -5.68
CA GLY A 85 -10.39 -1.58 -6.06
C GLY A 85 -10.74 -1.83 -7.52
N LEU A 86 -9.87 -2.53 -8.25
CA LEU A 86 -10.02 -2.77 -9.68
C LEU A 86 -10.26 -4.25 -9.96
N ALA A 87 -11.44 -4.61 -10.40
CA ALA A 87 -11.81 -5.94 -10.88
C ALA A 87 -11.77 -5.95 -12.42
N SER A 88 -10.57 -5.83 -13.00
CA SER A 88 -10.35 -5.64 -14.44
C SER A 88 -10.96 -6.77 -15.30
N LYS A 89 -10.98 -8.01 -14.78
CA LYS A 89 -11.66 -9.15 -15.39
C LYS A 89 -13.14 -8.88 -15.69
N TRP A 90 -13.80 -8.09 -14.83
CA TRP A 90 -15.20 -7.71 -14.92
C TRP A 90 -15.42 -6.36 -15.58
N ASN A 91 -14.33 -5.65 -15.92
CA ASN A 91 -14.38 -4.25 -16.36
C ASN A 91 -15.03 -3.32 -15.33
N HIS A 92 -14.92 -3.64 -14.04
CA HIS A 92 -15.52 -2.89 -12.94
C HIS A 92 -14.47 -2.35 -11.97
N GLY A 93 -14.68 -1.11 -11.55
CA GLY A 93 -13.98 -0.50 -10.45
C GLY A 93 -14.93 -0.23 -9.28
N PHE A 94 -14.37 -0.11 -8.07
CA PHE A 94 -15.13 0.08 -6.84
C PHE A 94 -14.45 1.11 -5.95
N THR A 95 -15.23 1.94 -5.24
CA THR A 95 -14.71 2.90 -4.26
C THR A 95 -15.30 2.65 -2.88
N THR A 96 -14.49 2.74 -1.83
CA THR A 96 -15.00 2.72 -0.46
C THR A 96 -15.38 4.14 -0.02
N ASN A 97 -16.67 4.40 0.23
CA ASN A 97 -17.19 5.70 0.62
C ASN A 97 -17.52 5.70 2.14
N GLY A 98 -16.59 6.19 2.96
CA GLY A 98 -16.76 6.23 4.42
C GLY A 98 -17.82 7.23 4.89
N GLY A 99 -18.17 8.24 4.07
CA GLY A 99 -19.10 9.30 4.45
C GLY A 99 -20.55 8.87 4.52
N ASP A 100 -20.96 7.93 3.65
CA ASP A 100 -22.32 7.40 3.60
C ASP A 100 -22.36 5.87 3.72
N SER A 101 -21.24 5.22 3.99
CA SER A 101 -21.11 3.77 4.09
C SER A 101 -21.60 3.05 2.83
N THR A 102 -21.23 3.56 1.66
CA THR A 102 -21.54 2.94 0.38
C THR A 102 -20.28 2.50 -0.35
N LEU A 103 -20.43 1.52 -1.22
CA LEU A 103 -19.48 1.13 -2.25
C LEU A 103 -20.03 1.63 -3.59
N THR A 104 -19.28 2.48 -4.31
CA THR A 104 -19.64 2.88 -5.66
C THR A 104 -19.01 1.90 -6.64
N MET A 105 -19.81 1.22 -7.43
CA MET A 105 -19.40 0.38 -8.56
C MET A 105 -19.44 1.21 -9.84
N PHE A 106 -18.37 1.22 -10.62
CA PHE A 106 -18.28 1.97 -11.88
C PHE A 106 -17.64 1.12 -12.99
N ASP A 107 -17.94 1.48 -14.23
CA ASP A 107 -17.39 0.83 -15.43
C ASP A 107 -15.97 1.37 -15.71
N LEU A 108 -14.98 0.50 -15.89
CA LEU A 108 -13.57 0.90 -16.10
C LEU A 108 -13.31 1.54 -17.46
N LYS A 109 -14.14 1.28 -18.48
CA LYS A 109 -13.98 1.89 -19.81
C LYS A 109 -14.57 3.28 -19.89
N THR A 110 -15.80 3.43 -19.37
CA THR A 110 -16.55 4.69 -19.46
C THR A 110 -16.35 5.58 -18.24
N LEU A 111 -15.85 5.02 -17.13
CA LEU A 111 -15.72 5.62 -15.80
C LEU A 111 -17.07 6.08 -15.20
N GLY A 112 -18.17 5.67 -15.81
CA GLY A 112 -19.52 5.97 -15.36
C GLY A 112 -19.93 5.08 -14.18
N THR A 113 -20.62 5.68 -13.19
CA THR A 113 -21.21 4.95 -12.07
C THR A 113 -22.28 3.97 -12.56
N ILE A 114 -22.14 2.69 -12.18
CA ILE A 114 -23.14 1.64 -12.45
C ILE A 114 -24.19 1.62 -11.34
N ARG A 115 -23.73 1.60 -10.09
CA ARG A 115 -24.59 1.59 -8.88
C ARG A 115 -23.83 1.95 -7.62
N LYS A 116 -24.58 2.29 -6.58
CA LYS A 116 -24.09 2.34 -5.19
C LYS A 116 -24.69 1.19 -4.38
N VAL A 117 -23.85 0.58 -3.55
CA VAL A 117 -24.24 -0.53 -2.68
C VAL A 117 -24.01 -0.11 -1.24
N LYS A 118 -25.04 -0.20 -0.39
CA LYS A 118 -24.90 0.06 1.04
C LYS A 118 -24.14 -1.07 1.72
N ILE A 119 -23.14 -0.74 2.51
CA ILE A 119 -22.38 -1.68 3.34
C ILE A 119 -22.83 -1.47 4.80
N PRO A 120 -23.63 -2.38 5.36
CA PRO A 120 -24.26 -2.18 6.67
C PRO A 120 -23.29 -2.03 7.83
N THR A 121 -22.11 -2.64 7.75
CA THR A 121 -21.08 -2.55 8.78
C THR A 121 -20.51 -1.13 8.94
N GLY A 122 -20.59 -0.30 7.90
CA GLY A 122 -20.02 1.05 7.90
C GLY A 122 -18.49 1.07 8.02
N GLY A 123 -17.93 2.26 8.24
CA GLY A 123 -16.50 2.45 8.49
C GLY A 123 -15.59 2.00 7.34
N LEU A 124 -16.05 2.07 6.10
CA LEU A 124 -15.31 1.62 4.93
C LEU A 124 -13.98 2.35 4.82
N ASP A 125 -12.91 1.59 4.54
CA ASP A 125 -11.56 2.11 4.39
C ASP A 125 -10.82 1.37 3.26
N GLY A 126 -9.97 0.39 3.57
CA GLY A 126 -9.17 -0.34 2.60
C GLY A 126 -10.02 -1.16 1.62
N ILE A 127 -9.47 -1.37 0.43
CA ILE A 127 -10.11 -2.15 -0.64
C ILE A 127 -9.07 -2.83 -1.51
N MET A 128 -9.32 -4.08 -1.89
CA MET A 128 -8.55 -4.80 -2.88
C MET A 128 -9.42 -5.78 -3.67
N TYR A 129 -8.94 -6.22 -4.84
CA TYR A 129 -9.49 -7.36 -5.55
C TYR A 129 -8.64 -8.61 -5.27
N ASP A 130 -9.30 -9.71 -4.91
CA ASP A 130 -8.67 -11.02 -4.74
C ASP A 130 -8.99 -11.95 -5.91
N ASP A 131 -7.97 -12.25 -6.71
CA ASP A 131 -8.09 -13.10 -7.90
C ASP A 131 -8.52 -14.54 -7.56
N PHE A 132 -8.13 -15.06 -6.38
CA PHE A 132 -8.42 -16.45 -6.00
C PHE A 132 -9.90 -16.66 -5.69
N SER A 133 -10.48 -15.79 -4.89
CA SER A 133 -11.91 -15.87 -4.55
C SER A 133 -12.81 -15.18 -5.58
N ASP A 134 -12.22 -14.40 -6.51
CA ASP A 134 -12.90 -13.54 -7.48
C ASP A 134 -13.85 -12.56 -6.78
N ARG A 135 -13.31 -11.79 -5.80
CA ARG A 135 -14.08 -10.89 -4.94
C ARG A 135 -13.36 -9.57 -4.71
N ILE A 136 -14.14 -8.52 -4.52
CA ILE A 136 -13.67 -7.29 -3.88
C ILE A 136 -13.68 -7.51 -2.38
N ILE A 137 -12.56 -7.23 -1.73
CA ILE A 137 -12.39 -7.33 -0.27
C ILE A 137 -12.26 -5.92 0.29
N LEU A 138 -13.08 -5.61 1.28
CA LEU A 138 -13.08 -4.34 2.01
C LEU A 138 -12.57 -4.59 3.42
N THR A 139 -11.81 -3.65 3.97
CA THR A 139 -11.50 -3.57 5.40
C THR A 139 -12.21 -2.36 5.99
N ASN A 140 -12.93 -2.56 7.08
CA ASN A 140 -13.85 -1.55 7.59
C ASN A 140 -13.60 -1.28 9.09
N HIS A 141 -13.41 -0.01 9.45
CA HIS A 141 -13.33 0.49 10.83
C HIS A 141 -14.70 0.48 11.52
N SER A 142 -15.41 -0.65 11.42
CA SER A 142 -16.73 -0.83 12.02
C SER A 142 -16.68 -0.75 13.55
N ARG A 143 -17.81 -0.42 14.18
CA ARG A 143 -17.93 -0.36 15.64
C ARG A 143 -18.97 -1.38 16.13
N PRO A 144 -18.73 -2.09 17.23
CA PRO A 144 -17.56 -2.00 18.16
C PRO A 144 -16.30 -2.69 17.63
N ILE A 145 -16.41 -3.54 16.61
CA ILE A 145 -15.31 -4.34 16.05
C ILE A 145 -15.20 -4.15 14.53
N GLY A 146 -13.98 -4.12 14.00
CA GLY A 146 -13.71 -4.03 12.57
C GLY A 146 -14.19 -5.27 11.81
N THR A 147 -14.43 -5.09 10.52
CA THR A 147 -14.88 -6.19 9.65
C THR A 147 -14.10 -6.23 8.35
N ALA A 148 -13.94 -7.44 7.80
CA ALA A 148 -13.60 -7.64 6.40
C ALA A 148 -14.87 -8.07 5.65
N VAL A 149 -15.19 -7.38 4.54
CA VAL A 149 -16.40 -7.66 3.74
C VAL A 149 -16.00 -8.07 2.34
N ALA A 150 -16.56 -9.18 1.87
CA ALA A 150 -16.39 -9.67 0.50
C ALA A 150 -17.60 -9.32 -0.36
N VAL A 151 -17.34 -8.78 -1.54
CA VAL A 151 -18.35 -8.34 -2.50
C VAL A 151 -18.12 -9.02 -3.84
N ASP A 152 -19.20 -9.50 -4.45
CA ASP A 152 -19.19 -10.05 -5.80
C ASP A 152 -18.89 -8.94 -6.82
N PRO A 153 -17.83 -9.05 -7.63
CA PRO A 153 -17.41 -7.97 -8.52
C PRO A 153 -18.31 -7.77 -9.75
N ASN A 154 -19.17 -8.72 -10.06
CA ASN A 154 -20.13 -8.60 -11.16
C ASN A 154 -21.40 -7.89 -10.73
N THR A 155 -21.92 -8.21 -9.54
CA THR A 155 -23.22 -7.73 -9.08
C THR A 155 -23.15 -6.63 -8.02
N GLY A 156 -22.03 -6.50 -7.33
CA GLY A 156 -21.87 -5.64 -6.15
C GLY A 156 -22.53 -6.21 -4.89
N ALA A 157 -23.03 -7.45 -4.93
CA ALA A 157 -23.67 -8.07 -3.77
C ALA A 157 -22.63 -8.45 -2.69
N ILE A 158 -22.98 -8.25 -1.41
CA ILE A 158 -22.19 -8.75 -0.29
C ILE A 158 -22.31 -10.27 -0.26
N VAL A 159 -21.18 -10.98 -0.31
CA VAL A 159 -21.12 -12.46 -0.35
C VAL A 159 -20.39 -13.07 0.84
N GLY A 160 -19.90 -12.25 1.75
CA GLY A 160 -19.25 -12.70 2.98
C GLY A 160 -18.86 -11.55 3.90
N THR A 161 -18.82 -11.81 5.19
CA THR A 161 -18.36 -10.86 6.21
C THR A 161 -17.64 -11.64 7.30
N GLY A 162 -16.47 -11.16 7.71
CA GLY A 162 -15.69 -11.65 8.84
C GLY A 162 -15.47 -10.56 9.87
N GLU A 163 -15.62 -10.87 11.16
CA GLU A 163 -15.23 -9.99 12.24
C GLU A 163 -13.73 -10.08 12.50
N LEU A 164 -13.10 -8.93 12.75
CA LEU A 164 -11.67 -8.80 13.03
C LEU A 164 -11.46 -8.57 14.53
N GLU A 165 -10.21 -8.54 14.99
CA GLU A 165 -9.92 -8.50 16.45
C GLU A 165 -9.97 -7.10 17.06
N ASP A 166 -9.96 -6.04 16.25
CA ASP A 166 -10.15 -4.67 16.70
C ASP A 166 -10.92 -3.83 15.68
N ASN A 167 -11.06 -2.55 15.92
CA ASN A 167 -11.83 -1.65 15.06
C ASN A 167 -10.97 -0.77 14.14
N SER A 168 -9.70 -1.13 13.95
CA SER A 168 -8.77 -0.41 13.08
C SER A 168 -8.06 -1.35 12.09
N PRO A 169 -8.82 -2.16 11.30
CA PRO A 169 -8.22 -2.93 10.23
C PRO A 169 -7.84 -2.00 9.08
N GLU A 170 -6.65 -2.13 8.58
CA GLU A 170 -6.05 -1.32 7.55
C GLU A 170 -5.94 -2.08 6.21
N GLY A 171 -4.78 -2.02 5.56
CA GLY A 171 -4.56 -2.68 4.29
C GLY A 171 -4.73 -4.21 4.33
N ALA A 172 -5.11 -4.77 3.19
CA ALA A 172 -5.20 -6.20 2.97
C ALA A 172 -4.36 -6.66 1.77
N ALA A 173 -3.85 -7.89 1.83
CA ALA A 173 -3.15 -8.56 0.74
C ALA A 173 -3.61 -10.01 0.60
N SER A 174 -3.46 -10.59 -0.59
CA SER A 174 -3.82 -11.99 -0.89
C SER A 174 -2.60 -12.81 -1.27
N ASP A 175 -2.53 -14.07 -0.83
CA ASP A 175 -1.53 -15.02 -1.33
C ASP A 175 -1.89 -15.62 -2.70
N GLY A 176 -3.09 -15.35 -3.21
CA GLY A 176 -3.62 -15.93 -4.43
C GLY A 176 -3.86 -17.44 -4.34
N LYS A 177 -3.91 -18.00 -3.12
CA LYS A 177 -4.10 -19.43 -2.83
C LYS A 177 -5.19 -19.69 -1.78
N GLY A 178 -5.87 -18.64 -1.33
CA GLY A 178 -7.03 -18.73 -0.44
C GLY A 178 -6.85 -18.07 0.91
N ARG A 179 -5.72 -17.40 1.18
CA ARG A 179 -5.53 -16.62 2.40
C ARG A 179 -5.50 -15.13 2.08
N LEU A 180 -6.18 -14.37 2.91
CA LEU A 180 -6.08 -12.92 2.99
C LEU A 180 -5.30 -12.55 4.25
N PHE A 181 -4.47 -11.53 4.16
CA PHE A 181 -3.70 -10.96 5.25
C PHE A 181 -4.19 -9.55 5.48
N VAL A 182 -4.62 -9.23 6.69
CA VAL A 182 -5.15 -7.91 7.07
C VAL A 182 -4.35 -7.35 8.21
N ASN A 183 -3.78 -6.16 8.04
CA ASN A 183 -3.15 -5.41 9.13
C ASN A 183 -4.21 -4.88 10.09
N ASN A 184 -3.99 -5.04 11.40
CA ASN A 184 -4.79 -4.44 12.46
C ASN A 184 -3.93 -3.44 13.22
N GLU A 185 -4.17 -2.15 13.00
CA GLU A 185 -3.37 -1.05 13.54
C GLU A 185 -3.38 -1.05 15.08
N GLY A 186 -4.57 -1.13 15.69
CA GLY A 186 -4.72 -1.02 17.13
C GLY A 186 -4.21 -2.21 17.93
N LYS A 187 -3.91 -3.35 17.29
CA LYS A 187 -3.36 -4.57 17.93
C LYS A 187 -1.93 -4.88 17.53
N ASN A 188 -1.39 -4.17 16.53
CA ASN A 188 -0.07 -4.48 15.97
C ASN A 188 0.04 -5.94 15.51
N THR A 189 -0.97 -6.41 14.75
CA THR A 189 -1.06 -7.79 14.26
C THR A 189 -1.39 -7.84 12.77
N ILE A 190 -1.12 -9.00 12.16
CA ILE A 190 -1.75 -9.43 10.92
C ILE A 190 -2.76 -10.52 11.26
N GLN A 191 -4.01 -10.34 10.84
CA GLN A 191 -4.98 -11.44 10.83
C GLN A 191 -4.99 -12.14 9.48
N VAL A 192 -4.97 -13.48 9.53
CA VAL A 192 -5.08 -14.35 8.37
C VAL A 192 -6.50 -14.83 8.24
N LEU A 193 -7.14 -14.57 7.12
CA LEU A 193 -8.50 -14.99 6.83
C LEU A 193 -8.53 -16.01 5.69
N ASP A 194 -9.51 -16.92 5.73
CA ASP A 194 -9.89 -17.70 4.56
C ASP A 194 -10.67 -16.81 3.56
N ALA A 195 -10.18 -16.70 2.33
CA ALA A 195 -10.71 -15.78 1.32
C ALA A 195 -12.13 -16.09 0.86
N LYS A 196 -12.63 -17.33 1.08
CA LYS A 196 -13.98 -17.74 0.69
C LYS A 196 -14.99 -17.62 1.82
N SER A 197 -14.64 -18.11 2.99
CA SER A 197 -15.53 -18.08 4.16
C SER A 197 -15.43 -16.81 4.97
N MET A 198 -14.42 -15.98 4.74
CA MET A 198 -14.06 -14.76 5.51
C MET A 198 -13.80 -15.03 7.01
N LYS A 199 -13.57 -16.28 7.38
CA LYS A 199 -13.24 -16.66 8.76
C LYS A 199 -11.78 -16.33 9.08
N VAL A 200 -11.53 -15.76 10.24
CA VAL A 200 -10.19 -15.59 10.79
C VAL A 200 -9.62 -16.97 11.13
N LEU A 201 -8.45 -17.27 10.60
CA LEU A 201 -7.72 -18.51 10.80
C LEU A 201 -6.63 -18.35 11.88
N GLN A 202 -5.93 -17.22 11.86
CA GLN A 202 -4.80 -16.93 12.73
C GLN A 202 -4.67 -15.42 12.96
N SER A 203 -3.97 -15.03 14.03
CA SER A 203 -3.50 -13.69 14.31
C SER A 203 -2.03 -13.74 14.66
N TRP A 204 -1.21 -12.89 14.01
CA TRP A 204 0.25 -12.89 14.14
C TRP A 204 0.73 -11.55 14.69
N PRO A 205 1.45 -11.54 15.82
CA PRO A 205 2.04 -10.31 16.34
C PRO A 205 3.20 -9.82 15.46
N LEU A 206 3.30 -8.51 15.29
CA LEU A 206 4.24 -7.86 14.38
C LEU A 206 5.41 -7.16 15.08
N ALA A 207 5.61 -7.35 16.39
CA ALA A 207 6.71 -6.66 17.07
C ALA A 207 8.04 -6.80 16.29
N PRO A 208 8.80 -5.69 16.06
CA PRO A 208 8.68 -4.37 16.69
C PRO A 208 7.84 -3.34 15.89
N CYS A 209 7.01 -3.76 14.92
CA CYS A 209 6.11 -2.88 14.19
C CYS A 209 5.09 -2.22 15.14
N ASP A 210 4.88 -0.92 15.00
CA ASP A 210 3.87 -0.15 15.69
C ASP A 210 2.99 0.56 14.66
N GLY A 211 1.67 0.37 14.76
CA GLY A 211 0.69 0.90 13.82
C GLY A 211 0.86 0.33 12.40
N PRO A 212 0.65 -0.98 12.17
CA PRO A 212 0.69 -1.55 10.82
C PRO A 212 -0.49 -1.06 9.97
N THR A 213 -0.18 -0.43 8.83
CA THR A 213 -1.16 0.13 7.90
C THR A 213 -1.06 -0.51 6.51
N GLY A 214 -0.07 -0.12 5.72
CA GLY A 214 0.16 -0.68 4.38
C GLY A 214 0.64 -2.12 4.41
N ILE A 215 0.21 -2.93 3.42
CA ILE A 215 0.60 -4.33 3.31
C ILE A 215 0.76 -4.74 1.84
N ALA A 216 1.77 -5.56 1.55
CA ALA A 216 1.93 -6.22 0.26
C ALA A 216 2.45 -7.65 0.45
N TYR A 217 2.22 -8.49 -0.55
CA TYR A 217 2.64 -9.88 -0.54
C TYR A 217 3.53 -10.21 -1.73
N ASP A 218 4.71 -10.76 -1.45
CA ASP A 218 5.60 -11.34 -2.45
C ASP A 218 5.32 -12.84 -2.62
N LYS A 219 4.71 -13.17 -3.76
CA LYS A 219 4.36 -14.56 -4.13
C LYS A 219 5.59 -15.45 -4.32
N ALA A 220 6.71 -14.88 -4.77
CA ALA A 220 7.91 -15.63 -5.11
C ALA A 220 8.65 -16.12 -3.86
N SER A 221 8.77 -15.30 -2.84
CA SER A 221 9.47 -15.64 -1.60
C SER A 221 8.55 -16.01 -0.44
N ASN A 222 7.23 -15.92 -0.63
CA ASN A 222 6.21 -16.13 0.42
C ASN A 222 6.44 -15.18 1.61
N ARG A 223 6.64 -13.88 1.32
CA ARG A 223 6.86 -12.85 2.33
C ARG A 223 5.76 -11.80 2.29
N ILE A 224 5.37 -11.34 3.46
CA ILE A 224 4.47 -10.21 3.64
C ILE A 224 5.31 -9.02 4.07
N PHE A 225 5.09 -7.88 3.45
CA PHE A 225 5.64 -6.60 3.85
C PHE A 225 4.55 -5.82 4.57
N SER A 226 4.78 -5.44 5.82
CA SER A 226 3.85 -4.63 6.61
C SER A 226 4.50 -3.28 6.91
N GLY A 227 3.87 -2.21 6.41
CA GLY A 227 4.29 -0.82 6.62
C GLY A 227 3.84 -0.32 7.98
N CYS A 228 4.78 0.20 8.76
CA CYS A 228 4.54 0.64 10.12
C CYS A 228 5.22 2.00 10.36
N GLY A 229 4.88 2.69 11.43
CA GLY A 229 5.26 4.06 11.75
C GLY A 229 6.71 4.43 11.38
N LYS A 230 7.72 3.80 12.02
CA LYS A 230 9.16 4.07 11.77
C LYS A 230 9.97 2.81 11.46
N THR A 231 9.36 1.65 11.67
CA THR A 231 10.02 0.35 11.48
C THR A 231 9.02 -0.61 10.86
N SER A 232 9.08 -0.75 9.56
CA SER A 232 8.31 -1.77 8.83
C SER A 232 8.91 -3.16 9.04
N VAL A 233 8.11 -4.19 8.86
CA VAL A 233 8.52 -5.57 9.07
C VAL A 233 8.25 -6.44 7.86
N VAL A 234 9.05 -7.50 7.75
CA VAL A 234 8.86 -8.58 6.79
C VAL A 234 8.46 -9.83 7.56
N VAL A 235 7.37 -10.46 7.14
CA VAL A 235 6.81 -11.63 7.80
C VAL A 235 6.87 -12.85 6.87
N ASP A 236 7.29 -13.97 7.40
CA ASP A 236 7.16 -15.26 6.71
C ASP A 236 5.70 -15.70 6.73
N ALA A 237 5.06 -15.74 5.56
CA ALA A 237 3.64 -16.05 5.43
C ALA A 237 3.29 -17.55 5.68
N ALA A 238 4.28 -18.41 5.87
CA ALA A 238 4.03 -19.80 6.30
C ALA A 238 3.92 -19.92 7.83
N THR A 239 4.67 -19.10 8.57
CA THR A 239 4.82 -19.24 10.02
C THR A 239 4.28 -18.06 10.83
N GLY A 240 4.04 -16.91 10.19
CA GLY A 240 3.67 -15.65 10.85
C GLY A 240 4.82 -14.97 11.61
N LYS A 241 6.06 -15.44 11.44
CA LYS A 241 7.23 -14.87 12.13
C LYS A 241 7.77 -13.66 11.40
N VAL A 242 8.09 -12.61 12.14
CA VAL A 242 8.89 -11.49 11.63
C VAL A 242 10.31 -12.01 11.36
N VAL A 243 10.77 -11.89 10.10
CA VAL A 243 12.09 -12.37 9.63
C VAL A 243 13.06 -11.25 9.34
N ALA A 244 12.56 -10.03 9.11
CA ALA A 244 13.38 -8.84 8.93
C ALA A 244 12.65 -7.58 9.39
N THR A 245 13.43 -6.55 9.71
CA THR A 245 12.96 -5.19 10.01
C THR A 245 13.58 -4.20 9.05
N ILE A 246 12.82 -3.17 8.70
CA ILE A 246 13.22 -2.12 7.77
C ILE A 246 13.02 -0.78 8.47
N ALA A 247 14.12 -0.07 8.71
CA ALA A 247 14.04 1.31 9.19
C ALA A 247 13.53 2.21 8.06
N ASN A 248 12.47 2.95 8.31
CA ASN A 248 11.86 3.89 7.37
C ASN A 248 11.55 5.22 8.06
N GLY A 249 11.13 6.22 7.30
CA GLY A 249 10.64 7.48 7.85
C GLY A 249 9.28 7.33 8.55
N ASP A 250 8.85 8.38 9.25
CA ASP A 250 7.63 8.40 10.05
C ASP A 250 6.38 8.72 9.23
N GLY A 251 5.24 8.15 9.63
CA GLY A 251 3.91 8.43 9.07
C GLY A 251 3.58 7.61 7.83
N VAL A 252 3.94 6.35 7.84
CA VAL A 252 3.56 5.35 6.82
C VAL A 252 2.07 5.05 6.91
N ASP A 253 1.37 4.98 5.77
CA ASP A 253 -0.06 4.67 5.67
C ASP A 253 -0.36 3.64 4.58
N ALA A 254 0.54 3.47 3.63
CA ALA A 254 0.54 2.40 2.65
C ALA A 254 1.97 1.98 2.34
N LEU A 255 2.14 0.90 1.62
CA LEU A 255 3.37 0.53 0.93
C LEU A 255 3.05 -0.15 -0.39
N ALA A 256 4.02 -0.15 -1.32
CA ALA A 256 3.88 -0.84 -2.59
C ALA A 256 5.08 -1.76 -2.84
N TRP A 257 4.82 -2.86 -3.54
CA TRP A 257 5.80 -3.87 -3.93
C TRP A 257 5.88 -3.98 -5.44
N ASP A 258 7.07 -3.84 -6.01
CA ASP A 258 7.37 -4.14 -7.40
C ASP A 258 8.12 -5.48 -7.49
N PRO A 259 7.45 -6.57 -7.90
CA PRO A 259 8.06 -7.89 -7.92
C PRO A 259 9.15 -8.05 -9.00
N ALA A 260 9.07 -7.31 -10.10
CA ALA A 260 10.04 -7.42 -11.18
C ALA A 260 11.38 -6.78 -10.80
N GLN A 261 11.33 -5.66 -10.12
CA GLN A 261 12.51 -4.94 -9.66
C GLN A 261 12.92 -5.30 -8.24
N LYS A 262 12.11 -6.09 -7.53
CA LYS A 262 12.30 -6.45 -6.12
C LYS A 262 12.43 -5.22 -5.23
N LEU A 263 11.60 -4.21 -5.47
CA LEU A 263 11.60 -2.96 -4.73
C LEU A 263 10.33 -2.80 -3.89
N ILE A 264 10.53 -2.45 -2.62
CA ILE A 264 9.48 -2.03 -1.71
C ILE A 264 9.56 -0.51 -1.59
N TYR A 265 8.44 0.17 -1.81
CA TYR A 265 8.31 1.62 -1.65
C TYR A 265 7.51 1.92 -0.39
N ILE A 266 8.09 2.62 0.58
CA ILE A 266 7.49 2.92 1.88
C ILE A 266 7.41 4.44 2.03
N PRO A 267 6.23 5.07 1.78
CA PRO A 267 6.06 6.51 1.91
C PRO A 267 5.96 6.92 3.38
N ALA A 268 6.75 7.89 3.77
CA ALA A 268 6.79 8.47 5.10
C ALA A 268 6.19 9.87 5.10
N GLY A 269 4.87 9.97 5.27
CA GLY A 269 4.13 11.22 5.10
C GLY A 269 4.51 12.32 6.09
N ARG A 270 4.95 12.00 7.31
CA ARG A 270 5.43 13.01 8.27
C ARG A 270 6.78 13.58 7.87
N ASP A 271 7.64 12.74 7.30
CA ASP A 271 8.99 13.16 6.89
C ASP A 271 9.02 13.71 5.45
N GLY A 272 8.01 13.39 4.62
CA GLY A 272 7.90 13.86 3.24
C GLY A 272 8.91 13.17 2.30
N ASN A 273 9.09 11.87 2.46
CA ASN A 273 9.95 11.06 1.61
C ASN A 273 9.39 9.65 1.39
N VAL A 274 10.01 8.90 0.50
CA VAL A 274 9.79 7.47 0.27
C VAL A 274 11.08 6.73 0.56
N THR A 275 11.06 5.79 1.51
CA THR A 275 12.15 4.83 1.69
C THR A 275 12.00 3.74 0.64
N VAL A 276 13.00 3.56 -0.22
CA VAL A 276 13.03 2.50 -1.23
C VAL A 276 13.98 1.40 -0.79
N VAL A 277 13.48 0.17 -0.79
CA VAL A 277 14.17 -0.99 -0.24
C VAL A 277 14.25 -2.09 -1.27
N HIS A 278 15.43 -2.62 -1.51
CA HIS A 278 15.64 -3.77 -2.38
C HIS A 278 15.63 -5.07 -1.57
N GLN A 279 14.90 -6.07 -2.06
CA GLN A 279 14.92 -7.44 -1.54
C GLN A 279 16.13 -8.18 -2.14
N ASP A 280 17.21 -8.31 -1.38
CA ASP A 280 18.43 -9.04 -1.81
C ASP A 280 18.20 -10.57 -1.79
N SER A 281 17.46 -11.02 -0.79
CA SER A 281 17.00 -12.40 -0.63
C SER A 281 15.68 -12.40 0.16
N PRO A 282 15.00 -13.53 0.31
CA PRO A 282 13.75 -13.60 1.09
C PRO A 282 13.82 -12.99 2.49
N ASP A 283 14.99 -13.00 3.12
CA ASP A 283 15.17 -12.54 4.51
C ASP A 283 16.22 -11.43 4.64
N LYS A 284 16.67 -10.85 3.51
CA LYS A 284 17.67 -9.77 3.50
C LYS A 284 17.22 -8.60 2.64
N TYR A 285 17.22 -7.40 3.22
CA TYR A 285 16.69 -6.18 2.64
C TYR A 285 17.68 -5.03 2.80
N THR A 286 17.88 -4.26 1.74
CA THR A 286 18.79 -3.11 1.74
C THR A 286 18.03 -1.85 1.35
N VAL A 287 18.10 -0.80 2.19
CA VAL A 287 17.62 0.53 1.80
C VAL A 287 18.54 1.07 0.71
N VAL A 288 18.01 1.25 -0.49
CA VAL A 288 18.76 1.69 -1.68
C VAL A 288 18.59 3.18 -1.97
N ALA A 289 17.51 3.80 -1.46
CA ALA A 289 17.29 5.24 -1.58
C ALA A 289 16.32 5.76 -0.51
N THR A 290 16.43 7.05 -0.23
CA THR A 290 15.42 7.87 0.42
C THR A 290 15.06 8.99 -0.55
N VAL A 291 13.89 8.90 -1.16
CA VAL A 291 13.45 9.77 -2.26
C VAL A 291 12.60 10.91 -1.68
N PRO A 292 13.02 12.18 -1.78
CA PRO A 292 12.23 13.30 -1.30
C PRO A 292 10.91 13.42 -2.07
N THR A 293 9.82 13.66 -1.33
CA THR A 293 8.48 13.93 -1.85
C THR A 293 7.87 15.17 -1.17
N MET A 294 6.72 15.02 -0.55
CA MET A 294 6.06 16.11 0.16
C MET A 294 5.47 15.61 1.48
N ARG A 295 5.53 16.40 2.53
CA ARG A 295 4.83 16.10 3.80
C ARG A 295 3.35 15.90 3.54
N GLY A 296 2.82 14.81 4.08
CA GLY A 296 1.43 14.37 3.86
C GLY A 296 1.29 13.31 2.77
N ALA A 297 2.23 13.15 1.83
CA ALA A 297 2.23 12.07 0.84
C ALA A 297 2.57 10.74 1.56
N LYS A 298 1.54 10.04 2.03
CA LYS A 298 1.62 8.90 2.93
C LYS A 298 1.16 7.58 2.31
N THR A 299 0.48 7.67 1.16
CA THR A 299 -0.02 6.52 0.40
C THR A 299 0.64 6.44 -0.96
N ILE A 300 0.77 5.24 -1.50
CA ILE A 300 1.54 4.95 -2.71
C ILE A 300 0.94 3.74 -3.45
N ALA A 301 1.02 3.75 -4.77
CA ALA A 301 0.78 2.59 -5.61
C ALA A 301 1.89 2.45 -6.63
N VAL A 302 2.23 1.23 -7.03
CA VAL A 302 3.16 0.95 -8.13
C VAL A 302 2.41 0.32 -9.28
N ASP A 303 2.68 0.75 -10.51
CA ASP A 303 2.28 0.01 -11.70
C ASP A 303 3.35 -1.06 -11.99
N PRO A 304 3.01 -2.35 -11.87
CA PRO A 304 3.99 -3.43 -12.04
C PRO A 304 4.46 -3.64 -13.49
N VAL A 305 3.89 -2.89 -14.45
CA VAL A 305 4.25 -2.96 -15.87
C VAL A 305 5.21 -1.83 -16.25
N SER A 306 4.91 -0.59 -15.84
CA SER A 306 5.81 0.55 -16.09
C SER A 306 6.86 0.73 -15.00
N HIS A 307 6.72 0.06 -13.86
CA HIS A 307 7.61 0.15 -12.69
C HIS A 307 7.67 1.55 -12.07
N VAL A 308 6.64 2.36 -12.29
CA VAL A 308 6.52 3.71 -11.72
C VAL A 308 5.66 3.67 -10.47
N ALA A 309 6.16 4.28 -9.39
CA ALA A 309 5.40 4.45 -8.16
C ALA A 309 4.76 5.83 -8.10
N TYR A 310 3.48 5.88 -7.71
CA TYR A 310 2.65 7.07 -7.72
C TYR A 310 2.20 7.47 -6.33
N LEU A 311 2.29 8.77 -6.01
CA LEU A 311 1.78 9.35 -4.77
C LEU A 311 0.96 10.60 -5.09
N PHE A 312 0.16 11.02 -4.13
CA PHE A 312 -0.61 12.25 -4.25
C PHE A 312 -0.67 12.99 -2.91
N GLN A 313 -0.57 14.33 -2.97
CA GLN A 313 -0.76 15.18 -1.79
C GLN A 313 -1.24 16.59 -2.21
N PRO A 314 -2.40 17.06 -1.68
CA PRO A 314 -2.78 18.45 -1.81
C PRO A 314 -1.91 19.35 -0.93
N GLU A 315 -1.56 20.52 -1.45
CA GLU A 315 -0.95 21.60 -0.70
C GLU A 315 -2.04 22.54 -0.18
N TYR A 316 -1.95 22.87 1.10
CA TYR A 316 -2.94 23.70 1.76
C TYR A 316 -2.37 25.09 2.02
N GLY A 317 -3.13 26.10 1.68
CA GLY A 317 -2.84 27.49 2.01
C GLY A 317 -3.02 27.78 3.52
N PRO A 318 -2.78 29.01 3.94
CA PRO A 318 -2.99 29.42 5.31
C PRO A 318 -4.46 29.30 5.71
N LEU A 319 -4.69 29.04 6.99
CA LEU A 319 -6.05 29.06 7.55
C LEU A 319 -6.66 30.45 7.39
N PRO A 320 -7.96 30.56 7.06
CA PRO A 320 -8.66 31.83 7.08
C PRO A 320 -8.54 32.51 8.45
N ALA A 321 -8.42 33.84 8.46
CA ALA A 321 -8.39 34.60 9.69
C ALA A 321 -9.63 34.33 10.54
N GLY A 322 -9.46 34.15 11.86
CA GLY A 322 -10.54 33.83 12.77
C GLY A 322 -11.00 32.36 12.77
N THR A 323 -10.30 31.45 12.09
CA THR A 323 -10.59 30.00 12.19
C THR A 323 -10.47 29.55 13.65
N PRO A 324 -11.53 28.96 14.25
CA PRO A 324 -11.49 28.50 15.63
C PRO A 324 -10.43 27.39 15.83
N ALA A 325 -9.82 27.35 17.00
CA ALA A 325 -8.98 26.22 17.39
C ALA A 325 -9.81 24.92 17.38
N PRO A 326 -9.23 23.79 16.94
CA PRO A 326 -9.94 22.52 16.97
C PRO A 326 -10.26 22.10 18.40
N ALA A 327 -11.37 21.39 18.60
CA ALA A 327 -11.69 20.78 19.88
C ALA A 327 -10.58 19.77 20.28
N PRO A 328 -10.37 19.52 21.59
CA PRO A 328 -9.40 18.51 22.02
C PRO A 328 -9.65 17.15 21.35
N GLY A 329 -8.62 16.58 20.72
CA GLY A 329 -8.69 15.31 19.97
C GLY A 329 -9.24 15.41 18.54
N ALA A 330 -9.73 16.58 18.10
CA ALA A 330 -10.11 16.77 16.70
C ALA A 330 -8.89 17.01 15.82
N ARG A 331 -8.99 16.59 14.54
CA ARG A 331 -7.96 16.93 13.55
C ARG A 331 -7.86 18.46 13.36
N ALA A 332 -6.63 18.96 13.27
CA ALA A 332 -6.41 20.37 12.98
C ALA A 332 -7.10 20.75 11.66
N PRO A 333 -7.80 21.92 11.61
CA PRO A 333 -8.37 22.42 10.37
C PRO A 333 -7.27 22.67 9.35
N ARG A 334 -7.60 22.54 8.07
CA ARG A 334 -6.69 22.83 6.95
C ARG A 334 -7.20 24.06 6.23
N GLY A 335 -6.28 24.84 5.66
CA GLY A 335 -6.62 25.93 4.76
C GLY A 335 -7.16 25.42 3.41
N PRO A 336 -7.50 26.30 2.49
CA PRO A 336 -7.92 25.93 1.15
C PRO A 336 -6.81 25.16 0.43
N VAL A 337 -7.19 24.26 -0.46
CA VAL A 337 -6.23 23.62 -1.39
C VAL A 337 -5.73 24.69 -2.35
N ILE A 338 -4.42 24.86 -2.45
CA ILE A 338 -3.75 25.83 -3.34
C ILE A 338 -3.01 25.15 -4.48
N ALA A 339 -2.68 23.88 -4.37
CA ALA A 339 -2.14 23.03 -5.42
C ALA A 339 -2.44 21.55 -5.10
N SER A 340 -2.42 20.71 -6.12
CA SER A 340 -2.71 19.27 -6.01
C SER A 340 -1.60 18.46 -6.66
N TRP A 341 -0.62 18.06 -5.86
CA TRP A 341 0.63 17.47 -6.33
C TRP A 341 0.53 15.97 -6.53
N PHE A 342 0.64 15.55 -7.79
CA PHE A 342 0.79 14.15 -8.18
C PHE A 342 2.25 13.86 -8.47
N PHE A 343 2.79 12.80 -7.89
CA PHE A 343 4.18 12.40 -8.02
C PHE A 343 4.29 11.08 -8.77
N ALA A 344 5.23 11.01 -9.70
CA ALA A 344 5.65 9.78 -10.35
C ALA A 344 7.14 9.54 -10.06
N VAL A 345 7.44 8.46 -9.36
CA VAL A 345 8.79 8.04 -8.95
C VAL A 345 9.22 6.88 -9.83
N SER A 346 10.29 7.07 -10.60
CA SER A 346 10.89 6.06 -11.50
C SER A 346 12.39 5.97 -11.27
N HIS A 347 13.03 4.92 -11.73
CA HIS A 347 14.49 4.77 -11.72
C HIS A 347 15.03 4.26 -13.04
#